data_9a7ffd8634ff9ed87ee92c7ba9b4087f
#
_entry.id   9a7ffd8634ff9ed87ee92c7ba9b4087f
#
_cell.length_a   1.000
_cell.length_b   1.000
_cell.length_c   1.000
_cell.angle_alpha   90.00
_cell.angle_beta   90.00
_cell.angle_gamma   90.00
#
_symmetry.space_group_name_H-M   'P 1'
#
loop_
_entity.id
_entity.type
_entity.pdbx_description
1 polymer ?
#
loop_
_entity_poly.entity_id
_entity_poly.type
_entity_poly.pdbx_seq_one_letter_code
_entity_poly.pdbx_strand_id
1 'polypeptide(L)'
;MSSSPATAQSPPPPGRRKREILGLTGLVVMVVTILVFTAVAITIELATNRGKAFKATVSVLGPVDGSQNQVRLMFRVTNTGSRTGRPDKCEAILFNFSGDRVGVGAVSLKQPIAPGATHNEPAIGTSAEPPLNGTVTCRSLEPG
;
A
#
# COMPACT_ATOMS: atom_id res chain seq x y z
N MET A 1 51.01 57.75 45.45
CA MET A 1 49.61 57.73 45.11
C MET A 1 49.51 57.56 43.61
N SER A 2 49.36 56.34 43.14
CA SER A 2 49.23 56.01 41.69
C SER A 2 47.78 55.57 41.42
N SER A 3 47.06 56.38 40.66
CA SER A 3 45.74 56.11 40.23
C SER A 3 45.81 55.28 38.95
N SER A 4 45.32 54.04 38.95
CA SER A 4 45.15 53.21 37.76
C SER A 4 43.90 53.67 36.96
N PRO A 5 43.95 53.74 35.63
CA PRO A 5 42.80 54.08 34.82
C PRO A 5 41.92 52.86 34.70
N ALA A 6 40.61 53.04 34.83
CA ALA A 6 39.58 52.06 34.61
C ALA A 6 39.47 51.77 33.08
N THR A 7 39.62 50.51 32.73
CA THR A 7 39.42 50.02 31.35
C THR A 7 37.94 50.03 31.04
N ALA A 8 37.49 50.90 30.18
CA ALA A 8 36.14 50.90 29.62
C ALA A 8 35.93 49.70 28.73
N GLN A 9 35.05 48.77 29.14
CA GLN A 9 34.61 47.66 28.31
C GLN A 9 33.69 48.18 27.19
N SER A 10 34.08 47.97 25.97
CA SER A 10 33.26 48.28 24.81
C SER A 10 31.99 47.40 24.76
N PRO A 11 30.82 47.96 24.44
CA PRO A 11 29.59 47.19 24.34
C PRO A 11 29.67 46.17 23.19
N PRO A 12 29.11 44.97 23.38
CA PRO A 12 29.15 43.92 22.34
C PRO A 12 28.34 44.32 21.11
N PRO A 13 28.79 43.92 19.90
CA PRO A 13 28.19 44.32 18.64
C PRO A 13 26.75 43.77 18.48
N PRO A 14 25.77 44.58 18.02
CA PRO A 14 24.34 44.26 18.02
C PRO A 14 23.94 43.20 16.96
N GLY A 15 24.89 42.62 16.25
CA GLY A 15 24.58 41.72 15.15
C GLY A 15 24.41 40.23 15.51
N ARG A 16 24.86 39.80 16.70
CA ARG A 16 24.89 38.36 17.02
C ARG A 16 23.52 37.79 17.37
N ARG A 17 22.70 38.53 18.12
CA ARG A 17 21.35 38.07 18.54
C ARG A 17 20.36 37.87 17.39
N LYS A 18 20.44 38.67 16.30
CA LYS A 18 19.53 38.53 15.16
C LYS A 18 19.82 37.24 14.35
N ARG A 19 21.06 36.80 14.26
CA ARG A 19 21.42 35.57 13.53
C ARG A 19 20.99 34.29 14.28
N GLU A 20 21.05 34.28 15.61
CA GLU A 20 20.58 33.13 16.40
C GLU A 20 19.06 32.96 16.32
N ILE A 21 18.30 34.06 16.35
CA ILE A 21 16.84 34.03 16.24
C ILE A 21 16.43 33.55 14.83
N LEU A 22 17.12 33.99 13.76
CA LEU A 22 16.84 33.51 12.40
C LEU A 22 17.15 32.02 12.25
N GLY A 23 18.22 31.51 12.87
CA GLY A 23 18.59 30.10 12.85
C GLY A 23 17.56 29.23 13.58
N LEU A 24 17.08 29.67 14.76
CA LEU A 24 16.08 28.95 15.53
C LEU A 24 14.72 28.92 14.81
N THR A 25 14.30 30.04 14.23
CA THR A 25 13.05 30.12 13.44
C THR A 25 13.11 29.22 12.22
N GLY A 26 14.24 29.19 11.50
CA GLY A 26 14.45 28.31 10.35
C GLY A 26 14.39 26.83 10.74
N LEU A 27 14.98 26.45 11.88
CA LEU A 27 14.96 25.08 12.39
C LEU A 27 13.54 24.66 12.78
N VAL A 28 12.79 25.51 13.45
CA VAL A 28 11.38 25.24 13.83
C VAL A 28 10.50 25.07 12.59
N VAL A 29 10.64 25.93 11.58
CA VAL A 29 9.89 25.81 10.32
C VAL A 29 10.23 24.49 9.62
N MET A 30 11.49 24.10 9.56
CA MET A 30 11.92 22.84 8.95
C MET A 30 11.31 21.62 9.67
N VAL A 31 11.36 21.60 11.00
CA VAL A 31 10.79 20.49 11.81
C VAL A 31 9.28 20.40 11.61
N VAL A 32 8.56 21.53 11.66
CA VAL A 32 7.11 21.56 11.43
C VAL A 32 6.77 21.07 10.01
N THR A 33 7.53 21.47 9.01
CA THR A 33 7.32 21.03 7.63
C THR A 33 7.50 19.52 7.49
N ILE A 34 8.56 18.95 8.09
CA ILE A 34 8.79 17.50 8.07
C ILE A 34 7.65 16.76 8.78
N LEU A 35 7.19 17.25 9.94
CA LEU A 35 6.07 16.63 10.67
C LEU A 35 4.77 16.65 9.88
N VAL A 36 4.47 17.75 9.17
CA VAL A 36 3.29 17.85 8.31
C VAL A 36 3.40 16.88 7.13
N PHE A 37 4.54 16.81 6.45
CA PHE A 37 4.74 15.87 5.34
C PHE A 37 4.65 14.41 5.79
N THR A 38 5.22 14.04 6.93
CA THR A 38 5.11 12.68 7.46
C THR A 38 3.67 12.34 7.87
N ALA A 39 2.94 13.25 8.49
CA ALA A 39 1.53 13.05 8.83
C ALA A 39 0.67 12.88 7.57
N VAL A 40 0.88 13.69 6.53
CA VAL A 40 0.17 13.57 5.24
C VAL A 40 0.51 12.25 4.55
N ALA A 41 1.77 11.82 4.54
CA ALA A 41 2.18 10.55 3.94
C ALA A 41 1.51 9.36 4.66
N ILE A 42 1.49 9.36 6.01
CA ILE A 42 0.82 8.32 6.79
C ILE A 42 -0.69 8.28 6.53
N THR A 43 -1.34 9.45 6.41
CA THR A 43 -2.79 9.50 6.11
C THR A 43 -3.09 9.01 4.69
N ILE A 44 -2.25 9.28 3.71
CA ILE A 44 -2.39 8.76 2.34
C ILE A 44 -2.21 7.24 2.33
N GLU A 45 -1.21 6.69 3.01
CA GLU A 45 -1.02 5.24 3.10
C GLU A 45 -2.17 4.54 3.82
N LEU A 46 -2.70 5.10 4.89
CA LEU A 46 -3.88 4.57 5.58
C LEU A 46 -5.14 4.64 4.70
N ALA A 47 -5.31 5.70 3.91
CA ALA A 47 -6.43 5.84 2.99
C ALA A 47 -6.33 4.86 1.80
N THR A 48 -5.13 4.67 1.24
CA THR A 48 -4.91 3.72 0.12
C THR A 48 -4.96 2.26 0.57
N ASN A 49 -4.59 1.95 1.82
CA ASN A 49 -4.72 0.59 2.37
C ASN A 49 -6.15 0.23 2.78
N ARG A 50 -7.03 1.21 3.01
CA ARG A 50 -8.46 0.95 3.27
C ARG A 50 -9.18 0.27 2.10
N GLY A 51 -8.68 0.43 0.87
CA GLY A 51 -9.20 -0.25 -0.32
C GLY A 51 -8.68 -1.68 -0.55
N LYS A 52 -7.72 -2.16 0.27
CA LYS A 52 -7.15 -3.52 0.16
C LYS A 52 -7.63 -4.43 1.29
N ALA A 53 -8.93 -4.44 1.53
CA ALA A 53 -9.54 -5.27 2.56
C ALA A 53 -9.49 -6.78 2.24
N PHE A 54 -9.13 -7.16 1.02
CA PHE A 54 -9.12 -8.56 0.59
C PHE A 54 -7.76 -8.97 0.06
N LYS A 55 -7.25 -10.09 0.60
CA LYS A 55 -6.09 -10.80 0.07
C LYS A 55 -6.59 -12.02 -0.70
N ALA A 56 -6.15 -12.18 -1.93
CA ALA A 56 -6.55 -13.32 -2.74
C ALA A 56 -5.34 -14.03 -3.31
N THR A 57 -5.49 -15.35 -3.46
CA THR A 57 -4.55 -16.23 -4.16
C THR A 57 -5.32 -17.11 -5.14
N VAL A 58 -4.67 -17.55 -6.20
CA VAL A 58 -5.24 -18.50 -7.16
C VAL A 58 -4.37 -19.74 -7.23
N SER A 59 -5.02 -20.90 -7.29
CA SER A 59 -4.39 -22.18 -7.56
C SER A 59 -4.91 -22.70 -8.91
N VAL A 60 -4.01 -23.16 -9.75
CA VAL A 60 -4.34 -23.82 -11.02
C VAL A 60 -4.62 -25.29 -10.73
N LEU A 61 -5.82 -25.76 -11.05
CA LEU A 61 -6.24 -27.15 -10.80
C LEU A 61 -6.01 -28.06 -12.02
N GLY A 62 -5.83 -27.48 -13.20
CA GLY A 62 -5.59 -28.20 -14.44
C GLY A 62 -6.53 -27.78 -15.57
N PRO A 63 -6.39 -28.39 -16.74
CA PRO A 63 -7.25 -28.11 -17.91
C PRO A 63 -8.70 -28.51 -17.65
N VAL A 64 -9.60 -27.88 -18.37
CA VAL A 64 -11.00 -28.32 -18.45
C VAL A 64 -11.09 -29.41 -19.50
N ASP A 65 -11.73 -30.55 -19.16
CA ASP A 65 -11.84 -31.69 -20.05
C ASP A 65 -12.55 -31.30 -21.35
N GLY A 66 -11.94 -31.65 -22.48
CA GLY A 66 -12.45 -31.33 -23.82
C GLY A 66 -12.20 -29.89 -24.29
N SER A 67 -11.49 -29.08 -23.52
CA SER A 67 -11.14 -27.70 -23.90
C SER A 67 -9.62 -27.50 -23.93
N GLN A 68 -9.11 -26.97 -25.07
CA GLN A 68 -7.67 -26.73 -25.22
C GLN A 68 -7.19 -25.44 -24.54
N ASN A 69 -8.10 -24.49 -24.32
CA ASN A 69 -7.73 -23.14 -23.83
C ASN A 69 -8.43 -22.76 -22.53
N GLN A 70 -9.02 -23.71 -21.82
CA GLN A 70 -9.67 -23.45 -20.54
C GLN A 70 -8.98 -24.21 -19.41
N VAL A 71 -8.83 -23.49 -18.27
CA VAL A 71 -8.21 -24.04 -17.07
C VAL A 71 -9.12 -23.85 -15.88
N ARG A 72 -9.18 -24.86 -15.03
CA ARG A 72 -9.90 -24.80 -13.74
C ARG A 72 -9.01 -24.08 -12.72
N LEU A 73 -9.60 -23.10 -12.06
CA LEU A 73 -8.95 -22.27 -11.07
C LEU A 73 -9.69 -22.38 -9.75
N MET A 74 -8.97 -22.27 -8.65
CA MET A 74 -9.54 -22.09 -7.32
C MET A 74 -9.03 -20.77 -6.77
N PHE A 75 -9.91 -19.81 -6.57
CA PHE A 75 -9.63 -18.56 -5.88
C PHE A 75 -9.82 -18.75 -4.37
N ARG A 76 -8.83 -18.36 -3.61
CA ARG A 76 -8.92 -18.27 -2.15
C ARG A 76 -8.87 -16.81 -1.77
N VAL A 77 -9.97 -16.28 -1.24
CA VAL A 77 -10.11 -14.87 -0.88
C VAL A 77 -10.30 -14.74 0.63
N THR A 78 -9.41 -14.00 1.26
CA THR A 78 -9.44 -13.73 2.71
C THR A 78 -9.77 -12.27 2.94
N ASN A 79 -10.76 -11.99 3.78
CA ASN A 79 -11.05 -10.65 4.24
C ASN A 79 -10.05 -10.26 5.34
N THR A 80 -9.15 -9.33 5.03
CA THR A 80 -8.15 -8.80 5.97
C THR A 80 -8.60 -7.49 6.63
N GLY A 81 -9.79 -7.00 6.27
CA GLY A 81 -10.40 -5.81 6.86
C GLY A 81 -11.08 -6.09 8.20
N SER A 82 -11.58 -5.05 8.83
CA SER A 82 -12.27 -5.10 10.12
C SER A 82 -13.80 -5.25 10.01
N ARG A 83 -14.35 -5.20 8.81
CA ARG A 83 -15.79 -5.31 8.54
C ARG A 83 -16.10 -6.45 7.60
N THR A 84 -17.28 -7.05 7.76
CA THR A 84 -17.80 -8.01 6.78
C THR A 84 -18.01 -7.29 5.46
N GLY A 85 -17.46 -7.87 4.37
CA GLY A 85 -17.54 -7.27 3.06
C GLY A 85 -17.35 -8.31 1.95
N ARG A 86 -17.48 -7.84 0.73
CA ARG A 86 -17.38 -8.67 -0.47
C ARG A 86 -16.58 -7.91 -1.53
N PRO A 87 -15.51 -8.51 -2.12
CA PRO A 87 -14.94 -7.93 -3.31
C PRO A 87 -15.92 -8.09 -4.47
N ASP A 88 -16.01 -7.09 -5.31
CA ASP A 88 -16.88 -7.12 -6.48
C ASP A 88 -16.38 -8.13 -7.50
N LYS A 89 -15.10 -8.08 -7.79
CA LYS A 89 -14.43 -8.95 -8.75
C LYS A 89 -12.99 -9.21 -8.34
N CYS A 90 -12.57 -10.47 -8.42
CA CYS A 90 -11.17 -10.84 -8.34
C CYS A 90 -10.70 -11.31 -9.72
N GLU A 91 -9.60 -10.75 -10.21
CA GLU A 91 -8.99 -11.08 -11.49
C GLU A 91 -7.62 -11.73 -11.27
N ALA A 92 -7.35 -12.80 -11.97
CA ALA A 92 -6.07 -13.50 -11.97
C ALA A 92 -5.36 -13.31 -13.31
N ILE A 93 -4.05 -13.09 -13.24
CA ILE A 93 -3.14 -13.18 -14.39
C ILE A 93 -2.35 -14.47 -14.21
N LEU A 94 -2.36 -15.34 -15.22
CA LEU A 94 -1.72 -16.64 -15.19
C LEU A 94 -0.38 -16.60 -15.92
N PHE A 95 0.61 -17.28 -15.35
CA PHE A 95 1.98 -17.32 -15.86
C PHE A 95 2.42 -18.77 -16.10
N ASN A 96 3.22 -18.99 -17.15
CA ASN A 96 3.90 -20.26 -17.41
C ASN A 96 5.18 -20.42 -16.58
N PHE A 97 5.90 -21.51 -16.81
CA PHE A 97 7.17 -21.79 -16.12
C PHE A 97 8.26 -20.73 -16.40
N SER A 98 8.24 -20.10 -17.58
CA SER A 98 9.18 -19.04 -17.95
C SER A 98 8.84 -17.68 -17.35
N GLY A 99 7.67 -17.55 -16.68
CA GLY A 99 7.20 -16.30 -16.13
C GLY A 99 6.43 -15.42 -17.12
N ASP A 100 6.13 -15.94 -18.31
CA ASP A 100 5.35 -15.22 -19.32
C ASP A 100 3.86 -15.29 -18.98
N ARG A 101 3.16 -14.20 -19.27
CA ARG A 101 1.70 -14.15 -19.13
C ARG A 101 1.04 -14.99 -20.21
N VAL A 102 0.36 -16.07 -19.81
CA VAL A 102 -0.27 -17.03 -20.72
C VAL A 102 -1.79 -17.06 -20.63
N GLY A 103 -2.36 -16.43 -19.61
CA GLY A 103 -3.81 -16.48 -19.46
C GLY A 103 -4.37 -15.53 -18.41
N VAL A 104 -5.69 -15.57 -18.28
CA VAL A 104 -6.46 -14.77 -17.31
C VAL A 104 -7.61 -15.59 -16.74
N GLY A 105 -8.01 -15.26 -15.53
CA GLY A 105 -9.22 -15.78 -14.90
C GLY A 105 -9.89 -14.70 -14.08
N ALA A 106 -11.19 -14.85 -13.84
CA ALA A 106 -11.92 -13.91 -13.01
C ALA A 106 -13.01 -14.64 -12.23
N VAL A 107 -13.31 -14.12 -11.05
CA VAL A 107 -14.41 -14.58 -10.20
C VAL A 107 -15.11 -13.40 -9.54
N SER A 108 -16.44 -13.50 -9.42
CA SER A 108 -17.26 -12.58 -8.64
C SER A 108 -17.85 -13.34 -7.47
N LEU A 109 -17.54 -12.91 -6.26
CA LEU A 109 -18.06 -13.57 -5.05
C LEU A 109 -19.50 -13.13 -4.82
N LYS A 110 -20.38 -14.09 -4.55
CA LYS A 110 -21.80 -13.81 -4.27
C LYS A 110 -22.06 -13.53 -2.79
N GLN A 111 -21.25 -14.08 -1.91
CA GLN A 111 -21.42 -13.98 -0.46
C GLN A 111 -20.41 -13.05 0.19
N PRO A 112 -20.81 -12.27 1.21
CA PRO A 112 -19.89 -11.47 1.98
C PRO A 112 -19.02 -12.36 2.86
N ILE A 113 -17.77 -11.93 3.10
CA ILE A 113 -16.77 -12.63 3.90
C ILE A 113 -16.60 -11.86 5.19
N ALA A 114 -16.72 -12.55 6.34
CA ALA A 114 -16.49 -11.95 7.65
C ALA A 114 -15.00 -11.60 7.84
N PRO A 115 -14.65 -10.65 8.73
CA PRO A 115 -13.29 -10.32 9.06
C PRO A 115 -12.47 -11.55 9.44
N GLY A 116 -11.27 -11.69 8.86
CA GLY A 116 -10.38 -12.83 9.07
C GLY A 116 -10.82 -14.15 8.41
N ALA A 117 -12.03 -14.22 7.87
CA ALA A 117 -12.52 -15.44 7.21
C ALA A 117 -11.97 -15.58 5.78
N THR A 118 -11.92 -16.82 5.31
CA THR A 118 -11.49 -17.16 3.96
C THR A 118 -12.62 -17.89 3.22
N HIS A 119 -12.82 -17.52 1.96
CA HIS A 119 -13.75 -18.15 1.05
C HIS A 119 -13.00 -18.71 -0.15
N ASN A 120 -13.38 -19.94 -0.58
CA ASN A 120 -12.82 -20.58 -1.76
C ASN A 120 -13.91 -20.60 -2.85
N GLU A 121 -13.59 -20.08 -4.02
CA GLU A 121 -14.52 -20.00 -5.15
C GLU A 121 -13.87 -20.60 -6.40
N PRO A 122 -14.47 -21.63 -7.00
CA PRO A 122 -14.00 -22.18 -8.25
C PRO A 122 -14.32 -21.24 -9.42
N ALA A 123 -13.44 -21.20 -10.41
CA ALA A 123 -13.64 -20.45 -11.63
C ALA A 123 -13.00 -21.15 -12.84
N ILE A 124 -13.41 -20.75 -14.02
CA ILE A 124 -12.78 -21.15 -15.27
C ILE A 124 -12.02 -19.94 -15.81
N GLY A 125 -10.74 -20.13 -16.08
CA GLY A 125 -9.89 -19.16 -16.78
C GLY A 125 -9.62 -19.59 -18.21
N THR A 126 -9.04 -18.67 -18.98
CA THR A 126 -8.53 -18.94 -20.33
C THR A 126 -7.01 -18.88 -20.30
N SER A 127 -6.36 -19.82 -21.00
CA SER A 127 -4.92 -19.86 -21.11
C SER A 127 -4.50 -20.40 -22.46
N ALA A 128 -3.53 -19.76 -23.10
CA ALA A 128 -2.98 -20.23 -24.37
C ALA A 128 -1.99 -21.40 -24.19
N GLU A 129 -1.39 -21.50 -23.01
CA GLU A 129 -0.43 -22.52 -22.60
C GLU A 129 -0.73 -23.01 -21.19
N PRO A 130 -0.23 -24.20 -20.77
CA PRO A 130 -0.40 -24.67 -19.41
C PRO A 130 0.17 -23.67 -18.38
N PRO A 131 -0.66 -23.03 -17.55
CA PRO A 131 -0.17 -22.11 -16.52
C PRO A 131 0.36 -22.89 -15.33
N LEU A 132 1.41 -22.34 -14.69
CA LEU A 132 1.99 -22.89 -13.48
C LEU A 132 1.43 -22.21 -12.22
N ASN A 133 1.31 -20.88 -12.27
CA ASN A 133 0.87 -20.06 -11.15
C ASN A 133 0.08 -18.83 -11.62
N GLY A 134 -0.36 -18.00 -10.70
CA GLY A 134 -1.04 -16.76 -11.02
C GLY A 134 -0.98 -15.74 -9.90
N THR A 135 -1.11 -14.48 -10.25
CA THR A 135 -1.31 -13.37 -9.33
C THR A 135 -2.75 -12.89 -9.37
N VAL A 136 -3.31 -12.52 -8.21
CA VAL A 136 -4.71 -12.09 -8.09
C VAL A 136 -4.79 -10.67 -7.59
N THR A 137 -5.67 -9.91 -8.21
CA THR A 137 -6.08 -8.58 -7.73
C THR A 137 -7.59 -8.57 -7.56
N CYS A 138 -8.06 -8.21 -6.36
CA CYS A 138 -9.48 -8.01 -6.08
C CYS A 138 -9.80 -6.52 -6.04
N ARG A 139 -10.92 -6.14 -6.65
CA ARG A 139 -11.49 -4.80 -6.57
C ARG A 139 -12.69 -4.82 -5.63
N SER A 140 -12.76 -3.83 -4.75
CA SER A 140 -13.94 -3.58 -3.91
C SER A 140 -14.59 -2.29 -4.38
N LEU A 141 -15.91 -2.32 -4.58
CA LEU A 141 -16.69 -1.13 -4.94
C LEU A 141 -17.11 -0.32 -3.71
N GLU A 142 -16.91 -0.83 -2.49
CA GLU A 142 -17.26 -0.04 -1.31
C GLU A 142 -16.21 1.05 -1.07
N PRO A 143 -16.59 2.33 -1.17
CA PRO A 143 -15.85 3.40 -0.54
C PRO A 143 -15.88 3.15 0.97
N GLY A 144 -14.72 3.01 1.56
CA GLY A 144 -14.53 2.73 3.00
C GLY A 144 -15.14 3.77 3.92
#